data_d2a2ea81e6c2e4f6a2cc8eb839a9e38a
#
_entry.id   d2a2ea81e6c2e4f6a2cc8eb839a9e38a
#
_cell.length_a   1.000
_cell.length_b   1.000
_cell.length_c   1.000
_cell.angle_alpha   90.00
_cell.angle_beta   90.00
_cell.angle_gamma   90.00
#
_symmetry.space_group_name_H-M   'P 1'
#
loop_
_entity.id
_entity.type
_entity.pdbx_description
1 polymer ?
#
loop_
_entity_poly.entity_id
_entity_poly.type
_entity_poly.pdbx_seq_one_letter_code
_entity_poly.pdbx_strand_id
1 'polypeptide(L)'
;MLSTIDKSLNKLYKISGYIAAIFLILVAVFILIGISSRIFGFYIRGLAEYSGYCMASASFFALAYTFVEGGHIRITLFLEKLSGSKRWFIEIWCLSLASFFSGYLAFYFIKMLIISYKFQERSEGADEILIWIPQTSVAIGSTIFFICIFHQFILNIKKR
;
A
#
# COMPACT_ATOMS: atom_id res chain seq x y z
N MET A 1 -26.57 7.91 6.82
CA MET A 1 -25.38 7.53 7.62
C MET A 1 -24.34 6.76 6.80
N LEU A 2 -24.69 5.72 6.06
CA LEU A 2 -23.75 4.95 5.19
C LEU A 2 -23.09 5.84 4.12
N SER A 3 -23.82 6.73 3.47
CA SER A 3 -23.25 7.64 2.44
C SER A 3 -22.16 8.59 2.98
N THR A 4 -22.17 8.92 4.24
CA THR A 4 -21.15 9.79 4.86
C THR A 4 -19.87 9.01 5.14
N ILE A 5 -19.98 7.75 5.60
CA ILE A 5 -18.86 6.86 5.83
C ILE A 5 -18.16 6.54 4.50
N ASP A 6 -18.94 6.23 3.45
CA ASP A 6 -18.42 5.95 2.11
C ASP A 6 -17.65 7.15 1.53
N LYS A 7 -18.16 8.37 1.72
CA LYS A 7 -17.45 9.60 1.32
C LYS A 7 -16.14 9.81 2.06
N SER A 8 -16.14 9.56 3.38
CA SER A 8 -14.92 9.68 4.19
C SER A 8 -13.85 8.65 3.83
N LEU A 9 -14.26 7.39 3.60
CA LEU A 9 -13.36 6.32 3.17
C LEU A 9 -12.78 6.59 1.78
N ASN A 10 -13.61 7.03 0.83
CA ASN A 10 -13.14 7.40 -0.51
C ASN A 10 -12.15 8.58 -0.47
N LYS A 11 -12.35 9.54 0.44
CA LYS A 11 -11.38 10.61 0.67
C LYS A 11 -10.05 10.08 1.22
N LEU A 12 -10.10 9.13 2.16
CA LEU A 12 -8.92 8.46 2.71
C LEU A 12 -8.11 7.76 1.60
N TYR A 13 -8.78 7.02 0.70
CA TYR A 13 -8.10 6.32 -0.40
C TYR A 13 -7.45 7.30 -1.40
N LYS A 14 -8.10 8.42 -1.70
CA LYS A 14 -7.51 9.49 -2.53
C LYS A 14 -6.29 10.12 -1.86
N ILE A 15 -6.36 10.41 -0.57
CA ILE A 15 -5.22 10.94 0.20
C ILE A 15 -4.06 9.94 0.18
N SER A 16 -4.34 8.65 0.36
CA SER A 16 -3.33 7.60 0.25
C SER A 16 -2.64 7.61 -1.13
N GLY A 17 -3.39 7.81 -2.22
CA GLY A 17 -2.83 7.96 -3.56
C GLY A 17 -1.92 9.18 -3.71
N TYR A 18 -2.28 10.33 -3.13
CA TYR A 18 -1.41 11.51 -3.13
C TYR A 18 -0.12 11.29 -2.33
N ILE A 19 -0.21 10.62 -1.18
CA ILE A 19 0.97 10.25 -0.39
C ILE A 19 1.88 9.33 -1.21
N ALA A 20 1.33 8.34 -1.91
CA ALA A 20 2.08 7.47 -2.81
C ALA A 20 2.81 8.26 -3.91
N ALA A 21 2.16 9.24 -4.53
CA ALA A 21 2.76 10.10 -5.54
C ALA A 21 3.93 10.92 -4.98
N ILE A 22 3.81 11.46 -3.76
CA ILE A 22 4.89 12.18 -3.09
C ILE A 22 6.09 11.24 -2.88
N PHE A 23 5.88 10.01 -2.40
CA PHE A 23 6.97 9.05 -2.22
C PHE A 23 7.63 8.68 -3.55
N LEU A 24 6.88 8.56 -4.65
CA LEU A 24 7.46 8.33 -5.99
C LEU A 24 8.34 9.49 -6.46
N ILE A 25 7.91 10.72 -6.19
CA ILE A 25 8.74 11.91 -6.47
C ILE A 25 10.03 11.86 -5.65
N LEU A 26 9.96 11.48 -4.37
CA LEU A 26 11.13 11.32 -3.52
C LEU A 26 12.09 10.25 -4.05
N VAL A 27 11.58 9.12 -4.54
CA VAL A 27 12.40 8.09 -5.21
C VAL A 27 13.17 8.70 -6.38
N ALA A 28 12.49 9.45 -7.27
CA ALA A 28 13.13 10.10 -8.40
C ALA A 28 14.21 11.09 -7.96
N VAL A 29 13.93 11.88 -6.94
CA VAL A 29 14.90 12.85 -6.37
C VAL A 29 16.12 12.13 -5.81
N PHE A 30 15.97 11.06 -5.02
CA PHE A 30 17.11 10.30 -4.48
C PHE A 30 17.96 9.67 -5.59
N ILE A 31 17.32 9.13 -6.64
CA ILE A 31 18.04 8.57 -7.78
C ILE A 31 18.83 9.67 -8.51
N LEU A 32 18.23 10.84 -8.76
CA LEU A 32 18.90 11.97 -9.43
C LEU A 32 20.09 12.49 -8.58
N ILE A 33 19.91 12.60 -7.27
CA ILE A 33 21.01 12.97 -6.36
C ILE A 33 22.13 11.93 -6.43
N GLY A 34 21.79 10.63 -6.45
CA GLY A 34 22.76 9.54 -6.56
C GLY A 34 23.56 9.56 -7.86
N ILE A 35 22.91 9.89 -8.98
CA ILE A 35 23.59 10.05 -10.29
C ILE A 35 24.49 11.27 -10.25
N SER A 36 23.97 12.41 -9.78
CA SER A 36 24.73 13.66 -9.69
C SER A 36 25.95 13.51 -8.79
N SER A 37 25.84 12.85 -7.65
CA SER A 37 26.93 12.62 -6.72
C SER A 37 28.09 11.84 -7.37
N ARG A 38 27.76 10.85 -8.22
CA ARG A 38 28.77 10.06 -8.96
C ARG A 38 29.49 10.92 -10.02
N ILE A 39 28.76 11.79 -10.71
CA ILE A 39 29.34 12.69 -11.73
C ILE A 39 30.29 13.69 -11.07
N PHE A 40 29.93 14.23 -9.91
CA PHE A 40 30.76 15.18 -9.17
C PHE A 40 31.84 14.54 -8.28
N GLY A 41 31.93 13.20 -8.27
CA GLY A 41 32.99 12.48 -7.56
C GLY A 41 32.84 12.45 -6.04
N PHE A 42 31.65 12.70 -5.48
CA PHE A 42 31.40 12.55 -4.04
C PHE A 42 30.40 11.42 -3.78
N TYR A 43 30.54 10.78 -2.62
CA TYR A 43 29.71 9.65 -2.20
C TYR A 43 28.76 10.05 -1.07
N ILE A 44 27.46 9.82 -1.25
CA ILE A 44 26.46 10.01 -0.21
C ILE A 44 25.98 8.63 0.25
N ARG A 45 26.17 8.33 1.53
CA ARG A 45 25.77 7.04 2.15
C ARG A 45 24.24 6.94 2.18
N GLY A 46 23.71 5.74 1.96
CA GLY A 46 22.31 5.44 2.23
C GLY A 46 21.31 5.86 1.15
N LEU A 47 21.70 6.51 0.04
CA LEU A 47 20.77 6.97 -0.99
C LEU A 47 19.98 5.82 -1.63
N ALA A 48 20.60 4.66 -1.84
CA ALA A 48 19.94 3.50 -2.40
C ALA A 48 18.89 2.95 -1.43
N GLU A 49 19.23 2.87 -0.15
CA GLU A 49 18.36 2.44 0.95
C GLU A 49 17.16 3.37 1.09
N TYR A 50 17.39 4.70 1.12
CA TYR A 50 16.30 5.70 1.20
C TYR A 50 15.36 5.62 0.00
N SER A 51 15.88 5.43 -1.22
CA SER A 51 15.04 5.24 -2.40
C SER A 51 14.21 3.96 -2.30
N GLY A 52 14.77 2.87 -1.75
CA GLY A 52 14.07 1.61 -1.49
C GLY A 52 12.93 1.77 -0.47
N TYR A 53 13.17 2.49 0.63
CA TYR A 53 12.12 2.75 1.63
C TYR A 53 10.99 3.60 1.07
N CYS A 54 11.32 4.63 0.29
CA CYS A 54 10.31 5.44 -0.39
C CYS A 54 9.53 4.63 -1.43
N MET A 55 10.17 3.74 -2.17
CA MET A 55 9.52 2.87 -3.13
C MET A 55 8.55 1.90 -2.46
N ALA A 56 8.96 1.27 -1.36
CA ALA A 56 8.08 0.42 -0.56
C ALA A 56 6.87 1.20 -0.04
N SER A 57 7.09 2.38 0.53
CA SER A 57 6.04 3.28 1.03
C SER A 57 5.06 3.65 -0.08
N ALA A 58 5.56 4.10 -1.25
CA ALA A 58 4.75 4.44 -2.40
C ALA A 58 3.86 3.27 -2.84
N SER A 59 4.43 2.07 -2.91
CA SER A 59 3.72 0.87 -3.33
C SER A 59 2.55 0.55 -2.40
N PHE A 60 2.77 0.55 -1.08
CA PHE A 60 1.70 0.21 -0.13
C PHE A 60 0.62 1.28 -0.03
N PHE A 61 0.97 2.57 -0.11
CA PHE A 61 -0.03 3.64 -0.14
C PHE A 61 -0.81 3.68 -1.45
N ALA A 62 -0.22 3.27 -2.59
CA ALA A 62 -0.91 3.21 -3.87
C ALA A 62 -1.97 2.11 -3.94
N LEU A 63 -1.79 0.97 -3.21
CA LEU A 63 -2.65 -0.21 -3.31
C LEU A 63 -4.14 0.12 -3.11
N ALA A 64 -4.48 0.90 -2.09
CA ALA A 64 -5.88 1.25 -1.80
C ALA A 64 -6.49 2.14 -2.88
N TYR A 65 -5.73 3.12 -3.37
CA TYR A 65 -6.15 4.02 -4.44
C TYR A 65 -6.37 3.26 -5.75
N THR A 66 -5.39 2.46 -6.18
CA THR A 66 -5.49 1.68 -7.43
C THR A 66 -6.58 0.65 -7.38
N PHE A 67 -6.88 0.09 -6.20
CA PHE A 67 -7.98 -0.85 -6.03
C PHE A 67 -9.33 -0.19 -6.28
N VAL A 68 -9.57 1.01 -5.75
CA VAL A 68 -10.83 1.75 -5.93
C VAL A 68 -11.02 2.28 -7.35
N GLU A 69 -9.95 2.76 -7.98
CA GLU A 69 -9.97 3.26 -9.37
C GLU A 69 -10.07 2.14 -10.43
N GLY A 70 -10.27 0.88 -10.00
CA GLY A 70 -10.46 -0.24 -10.91
C GLY A 70 -9.19 -0.79 -11.55
N GLY A 71 -8.03 -0.53 -10.95
CA GLY A 71 -6.72 -1.01 -11.43
C GLY A 71 -6.57 -2.53 -11.50
N HIS A 72 -7.52 -3.28 -10.95
CA HIS A 72 -7.57 -4.76 -11.05
C HIS A 72 -8.37 -5.24 -12.28
N ILE A 73 -8.06 -4.69 -13.45
CA ILE A 73 -8.69 -5.00 -14.74
C ILE A 73 -8.73 -6.51 -15.04
N ARG A 74 -7.76 -7.27 -14.56
CA ARG A 74 -7.70 -8.73 -14.81
C ARG A 74 -8.86 -9.51 -14.18
N ILE A 75 -9.35 -9.09 -13.00
CA ILE A 75 -10.49 -9.74 -12.36
C ILE A 75 -11.77 -9.38 -13.09
N THR A 76 -11.94 -8.12 -13.54
CA THR A 76 -13.10 -7.67 -14.30
C THR A 76 -13.22 -8.40 -15.64
N LEU A 77 -12.14 -8.60 -16.38
CA LEU A 77 -12.13 -9.35 -17.65
C LEU A 77 -12.59 -10.81 -17.49
N PHE A 78 -12.24 -11.47 -16.38
CA PHE A 78 -12.75 -12.81 -16.06
C PHE A 78 -14.22 -12.79 -15.68
N LEU A 79 -14.64 -11.79 -14.90
CA LEU A 79 -16.01 -11.64 -14.45
C LEU A 79 -16.98 -11.19 -15.56
N GLU A 80 -16.52 -10.51 -16.59
CA GLU A 80 -17.31 -10.13 -17.75
C GLU A 80 -17.82 -11.33 -18.57
N LYS A 81 -17.10 -12.44 -18.56
CA LYS A 81 -17.53 -13.69 -19.21
C LYS A 81 -18.58 -14.47 -18.41
N LEU A 82 -18.87 -14.04 -17.19
CA LEU A 82 -19.82 -14.67 -16.29
C LEU A 82 -21.04 -13.77 -16.09
N SER A 83 -22.24 -14.33 -16.22
CA SER A 83 -23.49 -13.60 -16.03
C SER A 83 -24.25 -14.07 -14.78
N GLY A 84 -25.07 -13.17 -14.21
CA GLY A 84 -26.02 -13.47 -13.14
C GLY A 84 -25.39 -13.88 -11.80
N SER A 85 -26.02 -14.83 -11.13
CA SER A 85 -25.67 -15.29 -9.76
C SER A 85 -24.26 -15.84 -9.62
N LYS A 86 -23.70 -16.43 -10.69
CA LYS A 86 -22.35 -17.00 -10.70
C LYS A 86 -21.27 -15.92 -10.56
N ARG A 87 -21.47 -14.80 -11.27
CA ARG A 87 -20.57 -13.63 -11.19
C ARG A 87 -20.50 -13.09 -9.77
N TRP A 88 -21.65 -12.85 -9.14
CA TRP A 88 -21.75 -12.33 -7.78
C TRP A 88 -21.07 -13.27 -6.75
N PHE A 89 -21.29 -14.61 -6.88
CA PHE A 89 -20.68 -15.58 -5.97
C PHE A 89 -19.14 -15.59 -6.06
N ILE A 90 -18.59 -15.55 -7.28
CA ILE A 90 -17.14 -15.53 -7.49
C ILE A 90 -16.54 -14.21 -6.98
N GLU A 91 -17.22 -13.09 -7.22
CA GLU A 91 -16.77 -11.77 -6.76
C GLU A 91 -16.68 -11.71 -5.22
N ILE A 92 -17.70 -12.21 -4.51
CA ILE A 92 -17.68 -12.30 -3.05
C ILE A 92 -16.60 -13.24 -2.56
N TRP A 93 -16.43 -14.39 -3.19
CA TRP A 93 -15.39 -15.36 -2.84
C TRP A 93 -13.98 -14.73 -2.97
N CYS A 94 -13.71 -14.06 -4.09
CA CYS A 94 -12.44 -13.36 -4.31
C CYS A 94 -12.20 -12.24 -3.30
N LEU A 95 -13.23 -11.42 -3.01
CA LEU A 95 -13.12 -10.33 -2.04
C LEU A 95 -12.95 -10.85 -0.60
N SER A 96 -13.57 -11.99 -0.27
CA SER A 96 -13.39 -12.64 1.03
C SER A 96 -11.95 -13.10 1.23
N LEU A 97 -11.39 -13.81 0.23
CA LEU A 97 -9.99 -14.24 0.27
C LEU A 97 -9.03 -13.04 0.32
N ALA A 98 -9.27 -12.03 -0.53
CA ALA A 98 -8.44 -10.83 -0.55
C ALA A 98 -8.49 -10.08 0.79
N SER A 99 -9.67 -10.01 1.44
CA SER A 99 -9.82 -9.41 2.76
C SER A 99 -9.07 -10.20 3.84
N PHE A 100 -9.14 -11.53 3.80
CA PHE A 100 -8.40 -12.38 4.73
C PHE A 100 -6.88 -12.18 4.59
N PHE A 101 -6.35 -12.26 3.38
CA PHE A 101 -4.91 -12.11 3.15
C PHE A 101 -4.40 -10.70 3.43
N SER A 102 -5.15 -9.66 3.05
CA SER A 102 -4.75 -8.28 3.35
C SER A 102 -4.80 -7.97 4.84
N GLY A 103 -5.78 -8.53 5.58
CA GLY A 103 -5.85 -8.42 7.04
C GLY A 103 -4.69 -9.13 7.74
N TYR A 104 -4.36 -10.34 7.28
CA TYR A 104 -3.20 -11.08 7.75
C TYR A 104 -1.89 -10.30 7.52
N LEU A 105 -1.72 -9.74 6.33
CA LEU A 105 -0.57 -8.92 5.97
C LEU A 105 -0.45 -7.68 6.86
N ALA A 106 -1.54 -6.94 7.04
CA ALA A 106 -1.57 -5.75 7.90
C ALA A 106 -1.22 -6.09 9.35
N PHE A 107 -1.76 -7.19 9.88
CA PHE A 107 -1.45 -7.66 11.24
C PHE A 107 0.04 -7.94 11.42
N TYR A 108 0.67 -8.65 10.46
CA TYR A 108 2.09 -8.97 10.56
C TYR A 108 3.00 -7.76 10.38
N PHE A 109 2.64 -6.80 9.52
CA PHE A 109 3.41 -5.55 9.40
C PHE A 109 3.33 -4.71 10.67
N ILE A 110 2.17 -4.62 11.31
CA ILE A 110 2.03 -3.94 12.60
C ILE A 110 2.85 -4.67 13.68
N LYS A 111 2.79 -6.01 13.73
CA LYS A 111 3.59 -6.80 14.66
C LYS A 111 5.10 -6.59 14.45
N MET A 112 5.55 -6.62 13.21
CA MET A 112 6.95 -6.36 12.84
C MET A 112 7.39 -4.95 13.26
N LEU A 113 6.58 -3.94 13.00
CA LEU A 113 6.82 -2.57 13.44
C LEU A 113 7.01 -2.47 14.95
N ILE A 114 6.12 -3.11 15.73
CA ILE A 114 6.17 -3.08 17.20
C ILE A 114 7.45 -3.77 17.70
N ILE A 115 7.85 -4.88 17.09
CA ILE A 115 9.08 -5.61 17.44
C ILE A 115 10.31 -4.75 17.15
N SER A 116 10.44 -4.22 15.94
CA SER A 116 11.55 -3.37 15.52
C SER A 116 11.66 -2.10 16.37
N TYR A 117 10.50 -1.51 16.76
CA TYR A 117 10.48 -0.39 17.69
C TYR A 117 10.98 -0.77 19.09
N LYS A 118 10.52 -1.91 19.63
CA LYS A 118 10.90 -2.39 20.97
C LYS A 118 12.40 -2.73 21.08
N PHE A 119 12.95 -3.34 20.05
CA PHE A 119 14.35 -3.76 20.02
C PHE A 119 15.29 -2.69 19.44
N GLN A 120 14.75 -1.53 19.01
CA GLN A 120 15.52 -0.44 18.37
C GLN A 120 16.41 -0.97 17.23
N GLU A 121 15.85 -1.86 16.43
CA GLU A 121 16.54 -2.48 15.31
C GLU A 121 17.00 -1.42 14.30
N ARG A 122 18.25 -1.57 13.85
CA ARG A 122 18.85 -0.69 12.84
C ARG A 122 18.99 -1.41 11.52
N SER A 123 18.95 -0.63 10.43
CA SER A 123 19.22 -1.13 9.09
C SER A 123 20.64 -1.71 9.01
N GLU A 124 20.77 -2.85 8.32
CA GLU A 124 22.06 -3.44 7.96
C GLU A 124 22.74 -2.69 6.81
N GLY A 125 22.04 -1.73 6.21
CA GLY A 125 22.55 -0.89 5.13
C GLY A 125 23.54 0.19 5.60
N ALA A 126 24.08 0.93 4.65
CA ALA A 126 25.03 2.00 4.91
C ALA A 126 24.45 3.20 5.69
N ASP A 127 23.13 3.28 5.80
CA ASP A 127 22.37 4.36 6.45
C ASP A 127 22.24 4.20 7.98
N GLU A 128 22.31 2.94 8.50
CA GLU A 128 22.16 2.59 9.92
C GLU A 128 20.92 3.20 10.60
N ILE A 129 19.86 3.55 9.84
CA ILE A 129 18.65 4.12 10.41
C ILE A 129 17.84 3.10 11.19
N LEU A 130 16.97 3.58 12.07
CA LEU A 130 16.02 2.74 12.79
C LEU A 130 14.96 2.19 11.82
N ILE A 131 14.91 0.87 11.64
CA ILE A 131 14.05 0.20 10.65
C ILE A 131 12.56 0.47 10.88
N TRP A 132 12.14 0.68 12.14
CA TRP A 132 10.74 0.96 12.43
C TRP A 132 10.21 2.24 11.73
N ILE A 133 11.10 3.20 11.37
CA ILE A 133 10.69 4.45 10.68
C ILE A 133 10.10 4.15 9.30
N PRO A 134 10.80 3.50 8.35
CA PRO A 134 10.19 3.13 7.07
C PRO A 134 9.08 2.08 7.21
N GLN A 135 9.14 1.19 8.20
CA GLN A 135 8.10 0.21 8.46
C GLN A 135 6.75 0.84 8.83
N THR A 136 6.72 2.04 9.46
CA THR A 136 5.48 2.74 9.78
C THR A 136 4.65 3.03 8.55
N SER A 137 5.27 3.47 7.46
CA SER A 137 4.58 3.78 6.21
C SER A 137 3.98 2.53 5.56
N VAL A 138 4.70 1.41 5.60
CA VAL A 138 4.23 0.11 5.10
C VAL A 138 3.06 -0.42 5.94
N ALA A 139 3.16 -0.34 7.26
CA ALA A 139 2.10 -0.77 8.18
C ALA A 139 0.81 0.07 8.01
N ILE A 140 0.95 1.39 7.85
CA ILE A 140 -0.20 2.28 7.60
C ILE A 140 -0.80 1.99 6.22
N GLY A 141 0.00 1.91 5.17
CA GLY A 141 -0.46 1.64 3.81
C GLY A 141 -1.19 0.31 3.69
N SER A 142 -0.65 -0.76 4.28
CA SER A 142 -1.29 -2.09 4.32
C SER A 142 -2.61 -2.09 5.11
N THR A 143 -2.69 -1.33 6.19
CA THR A 143 -3.92 -1.17 6.99
C THR A 143 -5.00 -0.44 6.18
N ILE A 144 -4.65 0.65 5.49
CA ILE A 144 -5.58 1.36 4.61
C ILE A 144 -6.07 0.45 3.49
N PHE A 145 -5.19 -0.38 2.93
CA PHE A 145 -5.53 -1.35 1.90
C PHE A 145 -6.51 -2.42 2.41
N PHE A 146 -6.27 -2.98 3.60
CA PHE A 146 -7.21 -3.90 4.24
C PHE A 146 -8.58 -3.27 4.44
N ILE A 147 -8.65 -2.05 4.99
CA ILE A 147 -9.91 -1.30 5.17
C ILE A 147 -10.61 -1.11 3.81
N CYS A 148 -9.87 -0.83 2.75
CA CYS A 148 -10.40 -0.63 1.41
C CYS A 148 -11.07 -1.91 0.87
N ILE A 149 -10.38 -3.05 0.93
CA ILE A 149 -10.92 -4.33 0.46
C ILE A 149 -12.13 -4.75 1.29
N PHE A 150 -12.06 -4.63 2.61
CA PHE A 150 -13.15 -4.97 3.52
C PHE A 150 -14.39 -4.09 3.28
N HIS A 151 -14.19 -2.81 3.02
CA HIS A 151 -15.27 -1.89 2.65
C HIS A 151 -15.95 -2.31 1.34
N GLN A 152 -15.18 -2.66 0.30
CA GLN A 152 -15.72 -3.14 -0.97
C GLN A 152 -16.45 -4.48 -0.81
N PHE A 153 -15.95 -5.37 0.04
CA PHE A 153 -16.61 -6.63 0.39
C PHE A 153 -18.01 -6.38 0.98
N ILE A 154 -18.12 -5.46 1.96
CA ILE A 154 -19.41 -5.10 2.58
C ILE A 154 -20.36 -4.49 1.55
N LEU A 155 -19.87 -3.58 0.68
CA LEU A 155 -20.69 -2.97 -0.34
C LEU A 155 -21.24 -3.99 -1.34
N ASN A 156 -20.45 -4.99 -1.69
CA ASN A 156 -20.85 -6.03 -2.63
C ASN A 156 -21.90 -6.99 -2.05
N ILE A 157 -21.82 -7.30 -0.75
CA ILE A 157 -22.88 -8.07 -0.07
C ILE A 157 -24.22 -7.32 -0.07
N LYS A 158 -24.20 -5.98 0.09
CA LYS A 158 -25.42 -5.15 0.13
C LYS A 158 -26.07 -4.89 -1.24
N LYS A 159 -25.34 -5.12 -2.33
CA LYS A 159 -25.86 -4.97 -3.71
C LYS A 159 -26.78 -6.11 -4.16
N ARG A 160 -27.02 -7.11 -3.32
CA ARG A 160 -27.99 -8.18 -3.56
C ARG A 160 -29.37 -7.70 -3.14
#